data_a305ea5329701a266259135ad628c02f
#
_entry.id   a305ea5329701a266259135ad628c02f
#
_cell.length_a   1.000
_cell.length_b   1.000
_cell.length_c   1.000
_cell.angle_alpha   90.00
_cell.angle_beta   90.00
_cell.angle_gamma   90.00
#
_symmetry.space_group_name_H-M   'P 1'
#
loop_
_entity.id
_entity.type
_entity.pdbx_description
1 polymer ?
#
loop_
_entity_poly.entity_id
_entity_poly.type
_entity_poly.pdbx_seq_one_letter_code
_entity_poly.pdbx_strand_id
1 'polypeptide(L)'
;MPYIEGPKGKVYKGFECTIPNVQQIINELPDPEERNTDFLECVRNRRQFALNESNGHHSATIVNMGVCALRLNRTLNFDAKTQTFINDEEANRLVNQPMRGEWGKLI
;
A
#
# COMPACT_ATOMS: atom_id res chain seq x y z
N MET A 1 19.07 -3.53 7.24
CA MET A 1 18.23 -2.41 6.79
C MET A 1 16.85 -2.58 7.39
N PRO A 2 16.28 -1.59 8.07
CA PRO A 2 14.94 -1.69 8.61
C PRO A 2 13.90 -1.70 7.49
N TYR A 3 12.78 -2.41 7.68
CA TYR A 3 11.62 -2.36 6.79
C TYR A 3 10.77 -1.12 7.02
N ILE A 4 10.64 -0.75 8.29
CA ILE A 4 9.87 0.40 8.71
C ILE A 4 10.75 1.21 9.65
N GLU A 5 10.83 2.50 9.39
CA GLU A 5 11.55 3.45 10.23
C GLU A 5 10.64 4.65 10.50
N GLY A 6 10.54 5.03 11.76
CA GLY A 6 9.76 6.14 12.21
C GLY A 6 10.41 6.85 13.40
N PRO A 7 9.85 7.98 13.85
CA PRO A 7 10.43 8.77 14.93
C PRO A 7 10.51 8.02 16.27
N LYS A 8 9.71 6.97 16.45
CA LYS A 8 9.66 6.20 17.70
C LYS A 8 10.50 4.92 17.67
N GLY A 9 10.90 4.45 16.48
CA GLY A 9 11.67 3.22 16.36
C GLY A 9 11.73 2.64 14.96
N LYS A 10 12.35 1.47 14.87
CA LYS A 10 12.60 0.75 13.62
C LYS A 10 12.17 -0.70 13.73
N VAL A 11 11.67 -1.25 12.63
CA VAL A 11 11.30 -2.67 12.51
C VAL A 11 12.19 -3.33 11.47
N TYR A 12 12.79 -4.45 11.84
CA TYR A 12 13.69 -5.26 10.99
C TYR A 12 13.06 -6.58 10.58
N LYS A 13 13.78 -7.32 9.75
CA LYS A 13 13.39 -8.67 9.31
C LYS A 13 13.14 -9.58 10.54
N GLY A 14 12.04 -10.34 10.47
CA GLY A 14 11.62 -11.19 11.59
C GLY A 14 10.81 -10.45 12.67
N PHE A 15 10.34 -9.24 12.38
CA PHE A 15 9.61 -8.37 13.32
C PHE A 15 10.43 -7.94 14.55
N GLU A 16 11.76 -7.98 14.44
CA GLU A 16 12.61 -7.37 15.46
C GLU A 16 12.37 -5.86 15.50
N CYS A 17 12.07 -5.33 16.67
CA CYS A 17 11.72 -3.92 16.84
C CYS A 17 12.61 -3.26 17.89
N THR A 18 13.03 -2.02 17.64
CA THR A 18 13.84 -1.24 18.60
C THR A 18 13.00 -0.60 19.70
N ILE A 19 11.66 -0.63 19.58
CA ILE A 19 10.76 -0.10 20.62
C ILE A 19 10.76 -1.05 21.80
N PRO A 20 11.07 -0.58 23.02
CA PRO A 20 11.01 -1.42 24.23
C PRO A 20 9.57 -1.85 24.50
N ASN A 21 9.39 -3.06 25.02
CA ASN A 21 8.08 -3.63 25.38
C ASN A 21 7.07 -3.73 24.22
N VAL A 22 7.54 -3.81 22.98
CA VAL A 22 6.67 -3.88 21.79
C VAL A 22 5.66 -5.03 21.88
N GLN A 23 6.07 -6.19 22.42
CA GLN A 23 5.19 -7.35 22.56
C GLN A 23 4.03 -7.08 23.54
N GLN A 24 4.31 -6.37 24.63
CA GLN A 24 3.27 -5.96 25.57
C GLN A 24 2.28 -4.99 24.91
N ILE A 25 2.79 -4.00 24.18
CA ILE A 25 1.97 -3.03 23.44
C ILE A 25 1.08 -3.76 22.42
N ILE A 26 1.61 -4.74 21.69
CA ILE A 26 0.83 -5.53 20.73
C ILE A 26 -0.28 -6.31 21.43
N ASN A 27 0.02 -6.92 22.58
CA ASN A 27 -0.97 -7.70 23.32
C ASN A 27 -2.09 -6.85 23.96
N GLU A 28 -1.84 -5.56 24.16
CA GLU A 28 -2.83 -4.59 24.69
C GLU A 28 -3.70 -4.00 23.58
N LEU A 29 -3.35 -4.20 22.28
CA LEU A 29 -4.17 -3.75 21.17
C LEU A 29 -5.42 -4.63 21.05
N PRO A 30 -6.58 -4.04 20.68
CA PRO A 30 -7.77 -4.82 20.38
C PRO A 30 -7.49 -5.75 19.19
N ASP A 31 -8.09 -6.94 19.23
CA ASP A 31 -8.03 -7.83 18.09
C ASP A 31 -8.57 -7.14 16.83
N PRO A 32 -7.90 -7.31 15.68
CA PRO A 32 -8.38 -6.74 14.43
C PRO A 32 -9.72 -7.34 14.06
N GLU A 33 -10.56 -6.55 13.40
CA GLU A 33 -11.83 -7.03 12.86
C GLU A 33 -11.62 -8.29 12.00
N GLU A 34 -12.51 -9.25 12.19
CA GLU A 34 -12.49 -10.50 11.42
C GLU A 34 -12.66 -10.19 9.92
N ARG A 35 -11.67 -10.61 9.12
CA ARG A 35 -11.71 -10.39 7.67
C ARG A 35 -12.44 -11.54 6.99
N ASN A 36 -13.45 -11.22 6.20
CA ASN A 36 -14.15 -12.19 5.39
C ASN A 36 -13.29 -12.63 4.20
N THR A 37 -12.67 -13.79 4.30
CA THR A 37 -11.79 -14.36 3.27
C THR A 37 -12.44 -15.46 2.45
N ASP A 38 -13.66 -15.91 2.81
CA ASP A 38 -14.46 -16.82 1.99
C ASP A 38 -15.30 -16.04 0.98
N PHE A 39 -14.89 -16.11 -0.27
CA PHE A 39 -15.56 -15.41 -1.38
C PHE A 39 -17.01 -15.86 -1.55
N LEU A 40 -17.28 -17.17 -1.52
CA LEU A 40 -18.63 -17.71 -1.75
C LEU A 40 -19.58 -17.35 -0.63
N GLU A 41 -19.10 -17.35 0.61
CA GLU A 41 -19.87 -16.90 1.75
C GLU A 41 -20.18 -15.41 1.65
N CYS A 42 -19.22 -14.60 1.26
CA CYS A 42 -19.43 -13.16 1.05
C CYS A 42 -20.48 -12.89 -0.02
N VAL A 43 -20.46 -13.63 -1.13
CA VAL A 43 -21.47 -13.53 -2.20
C VAL A 43 -22.87 -13.90 -1.68
N ARG A 44 -23.00 -15.03 -0.96
CA ARG A 44 -24.28 -15.51 -0.43
C ARG A 44 -24.90 -14.53 0.58
N ASN A 45 -24.05 -14.00 1.47
CA ASN A 45 -24.50 -13.14 2.58
C ASN A 45 -24.40 -11.64 2.25
N ARG A 46 -24.02 -11.27 1.01
CA ARG A 46 -23.79 -9.89 0.56
C ARG A 46 -22.86 -9.11 1.51
N ARG A 47 -21.85 -9.77 2.02
CA ARG A 47 -20.80 -9.18 2.84
C ARG A 47 -19.62 -8.73 1.99
N GLN A 48 -18.90 -7.73 2.48
CA GLN A 48 -17.70 -7.28 1.81
C GLN A 48 -16.58 -8.32 1.95
N PHE A 49 -16.02 -8.73 0.82
CA PHE A 49 -14.87 -9.62 0.76
C PHE A 49 -13.58 -8.87 1.09
N ALA A 50 -12.64 -9.51 1.81
CA ALA A 50 -11.40 -8.87 2.22
C ALA A 50 -10.51 -8.45 1.04
N LEU A 51 -10.56 -9.20 -0.07
CA LEU A 51 -9.85 -8.87 -1.32
C LEU A 51 -10.77 -8.10 -2.28
N ASN A 52 -11.31 -6.97 -1.80
CA ASN A 52 -12.14 -6.08 -2.61
C ASN A 52 -11.29 -5.09 -3.43
N GLU A 53 -11.95 -4.31 -4.26
CA GLU A 53 -11.33 -3.34 -5.16
C GLU A 53 -10.52 -2.27 -4.40
N SER A 54 -11.01 -1.81 -3.26
CA SER A 54 -10.32 -0.80 -2.45
C SER A 54 -9.00 -1.33 -1.88
N ASN A 55 -9.03 -2.51 -1.28
CA ASN A 55 -7.84 -3.15 -0.73
C ASN A 55 -6.85 -3.53 -1.83
N GLY A 56 -7.36 -3.99 -2.98
CA GLY A 56 -6.56 -4.26 -4.17
C GLY A 56 -5.87 -3.01 -4.70
N HIS A 57 -6.61 -1.90 -4.79
CA HIS A 57 -6.05 -0.61 -5.20
C HIS A 57 -4.93 -0.13 -4.27
N HIS A 58 -5.15 -0.16 -2.95
CA HIS A 58 -4.13 0.24 -1.99
C HIS A 58 -2.86 -0.61 -2.09
N SER A 59 -3.01 -1.93 -2.19
CA SER A 59 -1.88 -2.84 -2.31
C SER A 59 -1.10 -2.63 -3.61
N ALA A 60 -1.79 -2.47 -4.73
CA ALA A 60 -1.19 -2.19 -6.03
C ALA A 60 -0.46 -0.83 -6.05
N THR A 61 -1.05 0.19 -5.42
CA THR A 61 -0.44 1.52 -5.30
C THR A 61 0.90 1.45 -4.57
N ILE A 62 0.97 0.74 -3.43
CA ILE A 62 2.22 0.59 -2.67
C ILE A 62 3.30 -0.10 -3.51
N VAL A 63 2.95 -1.20 -4.19
CA VAL A 63 3.90 -1.91 -5.06
C VAL A 63 4.40 -1.02 -6.20
N ASN A 64 3.49 -0.30 -6.86
CA ASN A 64 3.85 0.59 -7.96
C ASN A 64 4.71 1.77 -7.51
N MET A 65 4.45 2.36 -6.34
CA MET A 65 5.33 3.37 -5.75
C MET A 65 6.75 2.84 -5.53
N GLY A 66 6.87 1.61 -5.01
CA GLY A 66 8.17 0.94 -4.86
C GLY A 66 8.89 0.76 -6.19
N VAL A 67 8.19 0.33 -7.22
CA VAL A 67 8.74 0.18 -8.58
C VAL A 67 9.22 1.54 -9.14
N CYS A 68 8.45 2.61 -8.98
CA CYS A 68 8.84 3.95 -9.41
C CYS A 68 10.10 4.43 -8.68
N ALA A 69 10.16 4.26 -7.35
CA ALA A 69 11.31 4.65 -6.55
C ALA A 69 12.57 3.88 -6.94
N LEU A 70 12.46 2.57 -7.21
CA LEU A 70 13.57 1.75 -7.69
C LEU A 70 14.06 2.20 -9.08
N ARG A 71 13.15 2.48 -10.01
CA ARG A 71 13.52 2.92 -11.36
C ARG A 71 14.21 4.28 -11.37
N LEU A 72 13.76 5.20 -10.53
CA LEU A 72 14.32 6.54 -10.41
C LEU A 72 15.49 6.62 -9.43
N ASN A 73 15.73 5.55 -8.67
CA ASN A 73 16.78 5.41 -7.67
C ASN A 73 16.83 6.59 -6.67
N ARG A 74 15.66 7.01 -6.20
CA ARG A 74 15.51 8.10 -5.24
C ARG A 74 14.25 7.98 -4.40
N THR A 75 14.21 8.70 -3.28
CA THR A 75 13.02 8.82 -2.46
C THR A 75 11.95 9.64 -3.19
N LEU A 76 10.71 9.18 -3.14
CA LEU A 76 9.55 9.82 -3.74
C LEU A 76 8.53 10.16 -2.66
N ASN A 77 7.86 11.30 -2.82
CA ASN A 77 6.76 11.72 -1.95
C ASN A 77 5.44 11.58 -2.72
N PHE A 78 4.52 10.81 -2.18
CA PHE A 78 3.24 10.52 -2.82
C PHE A 78 2.07 11.08 -2.02
N ASP A 79 1.15 11.74 -2.69
CA ASP A 79 -0.11 12.20 -2.11
C ASP A 79 -1.22 11.18 -2.43
N ALA A 80 -1.68 10.50 -1.40
CA ALA A 80 -2.74 9.50 -1.52
C ALA A 80 -4.10 10.08 -1.91
N LYS A 81 -4.35 11.37 -1.67
CA LYS A 81 -5.62 12.03 -2.03
C LYS A 81 -5.69 12.34 -3.51
N THR A 82 -4.62 12.88 -4.06
CA THR A 82 -4.52 13.22 -5.48
C THR A 82 -4.01 12.06 -6.34
N GLN A 83 -3.51 10.99 -5.70
CA GLN A 83 -2.90 9.83 -6.37
C GLN A 83 -1.74 10.22 -7.27
N THR A 84 -0.95 11.20 -6.86
CA THR A 84 0.19 11.73 -7.62
C THR A 84 1.43 11.90 -6.75
N PHE A 85 2.60 11.88 -7.37
CA PHE A 85 3.84 12.28 -6.72
C PHE A 85 3.94 13.79 -6.61
N ILE A 86 4.29 14.28 -5.42
CA ILE A 86 4.34 15.71 -5.09
C ILE A 86 5.56 16.35 -5.77
N ASN A 87 5.33 17.36 -6.61
CA ASN A 87 6.36 18.13 -7.30
C ASN A 87 7.35 17.27 -8.11
N ASP A 88 6.88 16.15 -8.69
CA ASP A 88 7.71 15.19 -9.39
C ASP A 88 7.05 14.72 -10.69
N GLU A 89 7.23 15.49 -11.77
CA GLU A 89 6.66 15.15 -13.07
C GLU A 89 7.25 13.88 -13.68
N GLU A 90 8.53 13.61 -13.43
CA GLU A 90 9.18 12.40 -13.94
C GLU A 90 8.57 11.15 -13.33
N ALA A 91 8.35 11.15 -12.01
CA ALA A 91 7.67 10.06 -11.33
C ALA A 91 6.21 9.93 -11.79
N ASN A 92 5.49 11.04 -11.98
CA ASN A 92 4.12 11.05 -12.46
C ASN A 92 3.98 10.50 -13.89
N ARG A 93 4.98 10.66 -14.75
CA ARG A 93 5.00 10.04 -16.10
C ARG A 93 5.07 8.52 -16.04
N LEU A 94 5.68 7.94 -15.00
CA LEU A 94 5.69 6.48 -14.80
C LEU A 94 4.33 5.93 -14.39
N VAL A 95 3.51 6.74 -13.72
CA VAL A 95 2.13 6.37 -13.33
C VAL A 95 1.20 6.41 -14.55
N ASN A 96 1.30 7.45 -15.35
CA ASN A 96 0.48 7.65 -16.55
C ASN A 96 1.16 7.07 -17.79
N GLN A 97 1.08 5.76 -17.95
CA GLN A 97 1.61 5.14 -19.17
C GLN A 97 0.69 5.45 -20.35
N PRO A 98 1.27 5.88 -21.49
CA PRO A 98 0.47 6.12 -22.70
C PRO A 98 -0.18 4.83 -23.17
N MET A 99 -1.49 4.87 -23.38
CA MET A 99 -2.23 3.75 -23.94
C MET A 99 -2.01 3.63 -25.44
N ARG A 100 -2.01 2.40 -25.96
CA ARG A 100 -1.84 2.13 -27.38
C ARG A 100 -3.07 2.58 -28.20
N GLY A 101 -2.83 3.30 -29.31
CA GLY A 101 -3.82 3.62 -30.31
C GLY A 101 -5.02 4.38 -29.78
N GLU A 102 -6.22 3.88 -30.10
CA GLU A 102 -7.48 4.57 -29.76
C GLU A 102 -7.93 4.40 -28.31
N TRP A 103 -7.33 3.48 -27.55
CA TRP A 103 -7.70 3.22 -26.15
C TRP A 103 -7.50 4.45 -25.25
N GLY A 104 -6.55 5.31 -25.55
CA GLY A 104 -6.34 6.58 -24.84
C GLY A 104 -7.46 7.61 -25.01
N LYS A 105 -8.42 7.37 -25.91
CA LYS A 105 -9.57 8.26 -26.15
C LYS A 105 -10.79 7.88 -25.30
N LEU A 106 -10.73 6.75 -24.59
CA LEU A 106 -11.85 6.21 -23.81
C LEU A 106 -11.85 6.60 -22.34
N ILE A 107 -10.86 7.39 -21.89
CA ILE A 107 -10.68 7.84 -20.52
C ILE A 107 -10.77 9.35 -20.44
#